data_658e02ba6c26f2863bda7d8f139389ff
#
_entry.id   658e02ba6c26f2863bda7d8f139389ff
#
_cell.length_a   1.000
_cell.length_b   1.000
_cell.length_c   1.000
_cell.angle_alpha   90.00
_cell.angle_beta   90.00
_cell.angle_gamma   90.00
#
_symmetry.space_group_name_H-M   'P 1'
#
loop_
_entity.id
_entity.type
_entity.pdbx_description
1 polymer ?
#
loop_
_entity_poly.entity_id
_entity_poly.type
_entity_poly.pdbx_seq_one_letter_code
_entity_poly.pdbx_strand_id
1 'polypeptide(L)'
;MTQNPREELEHEHGERTRKILYIDMDGVLVDFQSGIDALDPEVRAQHEDHFDEAPGIFGLMRPMPGAVDAFHELAEIFDMYILSTAPWNNPGAWTDKRIWVERWLGEPAYKRLILSHHKNLNDGHFLVDDRTKRGVERFKGKHIHFGQSEYPNWERVLEYLRRNA
;
A
#
# COMPACT_ATOMS: atom_id res chain seq x y z
N MET A 1 -4.49 44.15 -31.09
CA MET A 1 -3.92 42.84 -31.32
C MET A 1 -4.31 41.98 -30.12
N THR A 2 -5.38 41.22 -30.26
CA THR A 2 -5.92 40.37 -29.21
C THR A 2 -5.24 38.99 -29.33
N GLN A 3 -4.42 38.64 -28.34
CA GLN A 3 -3.84 37.32 -28.24
C GLN A 3 -4.97 36.29 -28.02
N ASN A 4 -4.90 35.22 -28.76
CA ASN A 4 -5.89 34.15 -28.78
C ASN A 4 -5.75 33.28 -27.53
N PRO A 5 -6.78 33.16 -26.66
CA PRO A 5 -6.72 32.36 -25.44
C PRO A 5 -6.51 30.83 -25.65
N ARG A 6 -6.51 30.36 -26.91
CA ARG A 6 -6.28 28.95 -27.26
C ARG A 6 -4.81 28.57 -27.39
N GLU A 7 -3.89 29.52 -27.49
CA GLU A 7 -2.45 29.24 -27.58
C GLU A 7 -1.78 29.06 -26.21
N GLU A 8 -2.41 29.48 -25.11
CA GLU A 8 -1.91 29.27 -23.76
C GLU A 8 -2.20 27.85 -23.21
N LEU A 9 -3.09 27.08 -23.84
CA LEU A 9 -3.44 25.73 -23.40
C LEU A 9 -2.58 24.62 -24.02
N GLU A 10 -1.71 24.94 -24.98
CA GLU A 10 -0.87 23.95 -25.65
C GLU A 10 0.54 23.80 -25.04
N HIS A 11 0.89 24.59 -24.02
CA HIS A 11 2.24 24.54 -23.39
C HIS A 11 2.31 23.73 -22.08
N GLU A 12 1.22 23.15 -21.58
CA GLU A 12 1.19 22.34 -20.35
C GLU A 12 1.17 20.81 -20.59
N HIS A 13 1.37 20.31 -21.79
CA HIS A 13 1.29 18.88 -22.11
C HIS A 13 2.67 18.23 -22.31
N GLY A 14 3.55 18.42 -21.32
CA GLY A 14 4.86 17.75 -21.27
C GLY A 14 5.13 16.98 -19.98
N GLU A 15 4.20 16.96 -19.01
CA GLU A 15 4.33 16.10 -17.84
C GLU A 15 4.09 14.65 -18.25
N ARG A 16 5.14 13.82 -18.22
CA ARG A 16 5.00 12.37 -18.26
C ARG A 16 4.07 11.99 -17.11
N THR A 17 2.87 11.53 -17.43
CA THR A 17 1.94 11.00 -16.43
C THR A 17 2.64 9.84 -15.73
N ARG A 18 2.89 9.98 -14.42
CA ARG A 18 3.52 8.93 -13.61
C ARG A 18 2.67 7.67 -13.66
N LYS A 19 3.32 6.51 -13.72
CA LYS A 19 2.62 5.23 -13.64
C LYS A 19 1.99 5.06 -12.26
N ILE A 20 0.79 4.48 -12.23
CA ILE A 20 0.08 4.19 -10.98
C ILE A 20 0.67 2.94 -10.34
N LEU A 21 1.06 3.07 -9.08
CA LEU A 21 1.58 1.99 -8.23
C LEU A 21 0.70 1.83 -7.01
N TYR A 22 0.19 0.62 -6.80
CA TYR A 22 -0.48 0.22 -5.57
C TYR A 22 0.44 -0.60 -4.68
N ILE A 23 0.38 -0.38 -3.37
CA ILE A 23 1.13 -1.13 -2.37
C ILE A 23 0.18 -1.60 -1.28
N ASP A 24 0.19 -2.92 -0.99
CA ASP A 24 -0.56 -3.47 0.15
C ASP A 24 0.07 -3.09 1.50
N MET A 25 -0.68 -3.23 2.57
CA MET A 25 -0.20 -2.97 3.93
C MET A 25 0.33 -4.25 4.59
N ASP A 26 -0.54 -5.17 4.97
CA ASP A 26 -0.18 -6.32 5.81
C ASP A 26 0.78 -7.26 5.07
N GLY A 27 1.92 -7.57 5.67
CA GLY A 27 2.95 -8.40 5.06
C GLY A 27 3.81 -7.71 4.00
N VAL A 28 3.55 -6.45 3.67
CA VAL A 28 4.27 -5.64 2.66
C VAL A 28 4.86 -4.38 3.30
N LEU A 29 4.03 -3.41 3.67
CA LEU A 29 4.43 -2.23 4.43
C LEU A 29 4.49 -2.50 5.93
N VAL A 30 3.65 -3.39 6.42
CA VAL A 30 3.33 -3.63 7.82
C VAL A 30 3.79 -5.03 8.24
N ASP A 31 4.59 -5.10 9.30
CA ASP A 31 4.95 -6.35 9.97
C ASP A 31 3.78 -6.79 10.87
N PHE A 32 2.93 -7.68 10.33
CA PHE A 32 1.77 -8.21 11.04
C PHE A 32 2.16 -8.97 12.32
N GLN A 33 3.28 -9.71 12.29
CA GLN A 33 3.77 -10.46 13.44
C GLN A 33 4.09 -9.55 14.61
N SER A 34 4.62 -8.35 14.35
CA SER A 34 4.92 -7.37 15.40
C SER A 34 3.68 -6.92 16.18
N GLY A 35 2.51 -6.90 15.53
CA GLY A 35 1.23 -6.63 16.19
C GLY A 35 0.80 -7.78 17.10
N ILE A 36 0.93 -9.03 16.64
CA ILE A 36 0.64 -10.23 17.43
C ILE A 36 1.53 -10.28 18.69
N ASP A 37 2.82 -9.98 18.53
CA ASP A 37 3.79 -10.01 19.62
C ASP A 37 3.52 -8.92 20.66
N ALA A 38 2.90 -7.83 20.26
CA ALA A 38 2.55 -6.69 21.13
C ALA A 38 1.15 -6.80 21.77
N LEU A 39 0.34 -7.80 21.40
CA LEU A 39 -0.97 -8.03 22.02
C LEU A 39 -0.83 -8.40 23.50
N ASP A 40 -1.79 -7.94 24.30
CA ASP A 40 -1.99 -8.48 25.64
C ASP A 40 -2.15 -10.00 25.60
N PRO A 41 -1.53 -10.77 26.53
CA PRO A 41 -1.57 -12.23 26.51
C PRO A 41 -2.99 -12.83 26.53
N GLU A 42 -3.94 -12.18 27.23
CA GLU A 42 -5.33 -12.65 27.28
C GLU A 42 -6.04 -12.43 25.95
N VAL A 43 -5.85 -11.25 25.33
CA VAL A 43 -6.40 -10.93 24.02
C VAL A 43 -5.78 -11.83 22.94
N ARG A 44 -4.48 -12.09 23.01
CA ARG A 44 -3.78 -12.99 22.12
C ARG A 44 -4.35 -14.42 22.16
N ALA A 45 -4.56 -14.94 23.35
CA ALA A 45 -5.15 -16.27 23.54
C ALA A 45 -6.60 -16.37 23.03
N GLN A 46 -7.38 -15.29 23.18
CA GLN A 46 -8.77 -15.26 22.69
C GLN A 46 -8.88 -15.22 21.17
N HIS A 47 -7.83 -14.77 20.45
CA HIS A 47 -7.82 -14.55 19.00
C HIS A 47 -6.79 -15.42 18.26
N GLU A 48 -6.33 -16.52 18.85
CA GLU A 48 -5.24 -17.36 18.32
C GLU A 48 -5.47 -17.82 16.87
N ASP A 49 -6.72 -18.08 16.49
CA ASP A 49 -7.09 -18.49 15.13
C ASP A 49 -7.41 -17.34 14.18
N HIS A 50 -7.63 -16.12 14.72
CA HIS A 50 -8.11 -14.95 13.98
C HIS A 50 -7.51 -13.65 14.51
N PHE A 51 -6.19 -13.52 14.48
CA PHE A 51 -5.50 -12.33 15.01
C PHE A 51 -5.91 -11.02 14.36
N ASP A 52 -6.32 -11.05 13.10
CA ASP A 52 -6.82 -9.86 12.39
C ASP A 52 -8.16 -9.34 12.95
N GLU A 53 -8.87 -10.15 13.73
CA GLU A 53 -10.09 -9.76 14.45
C GLU A 53 -9.81 -9.20 15.86
N ALA A 54 -8.56 -9.30 16.36
CA ALA A 54 -8.19 -8.77 17.67
C ALA A 54 -8.32 -7.24 17.71
N PRO A 55 -9.11 -6.69 18.66
CA PRO A 55 -9.29 -5.25 18.75
C PRO A 55 -7.97 -4.50 18.92
N GLY A 56 -7.73 -3.47 18.11
CA GLY A 56 -6.56 -2.60 18.21
C GLY A 56 -5.26 -3.17 17.66
N ILE A 57 -5.23 -4.42 17.17
CA ILE A 57 -3.99 -5.06 16.68
C ILE A 57 -3.28 -4.23 15.61
N PHE A 58 -4.03 -3.61 14.68
CA PHE A 58 -3.44 -2.83 13.59
C PHE A 58 -2.73 -1.55 14.07
N GLY A 59 -3.14 -1.00 15.21
CA GLY A 59 -2.47 0.13 15.86
C GLY A 59 -1.13 -0.24 16.52
N LEU A 60 -0.90 -1.52 16.83
CA LEU A 60 0.31 -2.03 17.48
C LEU A 60 1.41 -2.42 16.51
N MET A 61 1.09 -2.61 15.23
CA MET A 61 2.01 -3.10 14.21
C MET A 61 3.09 -2.07 13.87
N ARG A 62 4.29 -2.59 13.62
CA ARG A 62 5.44 -1.81 13.15
C ARG A 62 5.61 -1.93 11.64
N PRO A 63 6.32 -1.00 10.99
CA PRO A 63 6.69 -1.15 9.59
C PRO A 63 7.59 -2.36 9.34
N MET A 64 7.43 -2.97 8.16
CA MET A 64 8.39 -3.92 7.61
C MET A 64 9.77 -3.26 7.45
N PRO A 65 10.88 -3.99 7.62
CA PRO A 65 12.21 -3.44 7.36
C PRO A 65 12.33 -2.84 5.96
N GLY A 66 12.78 -1.58 5.89
CA GLY A 66 12.96 -0.82 4.64
C GLY A 66 11.67 -0.31 3.98
N ALA A 67 10.49 -0.64 4.49
CA ALA A 67 9.22 -0.29 3.86
C ALA A 67 8.96 1.22 3.82
N VAL A 68 9.24 1.94 4.89
CA VAL A 68 8.99 3.40 4.98
C VAL A 68 9.89 4.16 4.01
N ASP A 69 11.18 3.84 3.97
CA ASP A 69 12.13 4.48 3.05
C ASP A 69 11.77 4.17 1.60
N ALA A 70 11.41 2.90 1.31
CA ALA A 70 10.96 2.49 -0.02
C ALA A 70 9.69 3.24 -0.44
N PHE A 71 8.72 3.40 0.47
CA PHE A 71 7.50 4.15 0.19
C PHE A 71 7.80 5.60 -0.19
N HIS A 72 8.64 6.29 0.58
CA HIS A 72 8.99 7.68 0.32
C HIS A 72 9.74 7.84 -1.02
N GLU A 73 10.69 6.96 -1.31
CA GLU A 73 11.39 6.98 -2.60
C GLU A 73 10.44 6.77 -3.78
N LEU A 74 9.56 5.76 -3.69
CA LEU A 74 8.62 5.43 -4.77
C LEU A 74 7.57 6.53 -4.98
N ALA A 75 7.20 7.27 -3.94
CA ALA A 75 6.28 8.40 -4.04
C ALA A 75 6.81 9.55 -4.90
N GLU A 76 8.14 9.69 -5.04
CA GLU A 76 8.76 10.67 -5.94
C GLU A 76 8.71 10.23 -7.42
N ILE A 77 8.56 8.92 -7.68
CA ILE A 77 8.67 8.32 -9.01
C ILE A 77 7.30 7.97 -9.60
N PHE A 78 6.39 7.46 -8.77
CA PHE A 78 5.08 6.95 -9.17
C PHE A 78 3.93 7.81 -8.66
N ASP A 79 2.78 7.73 -9.33
CA ASP A 79 1.50 8.11 -8.74
C ASP A 79 1.02 6.96 -7.85
N MET A 80 1.30 7.09 -6.55
CA MET A 80 1.27 5.97 -5.64
C MET A 80 0.07 5.99 -4.69
N TYR A 81 -0.51 4.80 -4.47
CA TYR A 81 -1.60 4.59 -3.52
C TYR A 81 -1.36 3.35 -2.67
N ILE A 82 -1.87 3.36 -1.46
CA ILE A 82 -1.96 2.18 -0.61
C ILE A 82 -3.28 1.49 -0.92
N LEU A 83 -3.24 0.20 -1.24
CA LEU A 83 -4.42 -0.61 -1.56
C LEU A 83 -4.45 -1.83 -0.66
N SER A 84 -5.22 -1.76 0.42
CA SER A 84 -5.28 -2.77 1.47
C SER A 84 -6.69 -3.32 1.66
N THR A 85 -6.82 -4.44 2.36
CA THR A 85 -8.09 -5.00 2.81
C THR A 85 -8.16 -4.88 4.32
N ALA A 86 -9.22 -4.30 4.86
CA ALA A 86 -9.49 -4.32 6.29
C ALA A 86 -10.42 -5.49 6.63
N PRO A 87 -10.16 -6.25 7.72
CA PRO A 87 -11.02 -7.36 8.11
C PRO A 87 -12.45 -6.88 8.42
N TRP A 88 -13.42 -7.60 7.87
CA TRP A 88 -14.83 -7.23 8.02
C TRP A 88 -15.31 -7.27 9.47
N ASN A 89 -14.85 -8.27 10.21
CA ASN A 89 -15.26 -8.50 11.62
C ASN A 89 -14.49 -7.63 12.63
N ASN A 90 -13.56 -6.80 12.16
CA ASN A 90 -12.84 -5.84 13.01
C ASN A 90 -13.03 -4.41 12.45
N PRO A 91 -14.16 -3.75 12.79
CA PRO A 91 -14.42 -2.40 12.27
C PRO A 91 -13.38 -1.39 12.71
N GLY A 92 -12.72 -1.57 13.87
CA GLY A 92 -11.62 -0.74 14.34
C GLY A 92 -10.38 -0.78 13.41
N ALA A 93 -10.17 -1.88 12.71
CA ALA A 93 -9.06 -2.03 11.76
C ALA A 93 -9.08 -0.97 10.64
N TRP A 94 -10.25 -0.50 10.22
CA TRP A 94 -10.39 0.54 9.21
C TRP A 94 -9.80 1.87 9.69
N THR A 95 -10.12 2.25 10.90
CA THR A 95 -9.57 3.45 11.54
C THR A 95 -8.10 3.29 11.85
N ASP A 96 -7.68 2.16 12.41
CA ASP A 96 -6.31 1.88 12.80
C ASP A 96 -5.36 1.90 11.58
N LYS A 97 -5.77 1.31 10.45
CA LYS A 97 -4.99 1.35 9.20
C LYS A 97 -4.79 2.79 8.71
N ARG A 98 -5.82 3.63 8.75
CA ARG A 98 -5.70 5.04 8.40
C ARG A 98 -4.73 5.77 9.32
N ILE A 99 -4.83 5.56 10.65
CA ILE A 99 -3.95 6.17 11.65
C ILE A 99 -2.51 5.68 11.45
N TRP A 100 -2.31 4.38 11.19
CA TRP A 100 -1.01 3.80 10.90
C TRP A 100 -0.34 4.47 9.68
N VAL A 101 -1.09 4.64 8.59
CA VAL A 101 -0.61 5.32 7.37
C VAL A 101 -0.17 6.75 7.67
N GLU A 102 -0.98 7.50 8.41
CA GLU A 102 -0.65 8.88 8.81
C GLU A 102 0.62 8.93 9.68
N ARG A 103 0.72 8.01 10.64
CA ARG A 103 1.83 7.97 11.60
C ARG A 103 3.18 7.61 10.96
N TRP A 104 3.19 6.62 10.07
CA TRP A 104 4.43 6.04 9.56
C TRP A 104 4.84 6.55 8.18
N LEU A 105 3.88 6.88 7.33
CA LEU A 105 4.14 7.30 5.96
C LEU A 105 3.99 8.81 5.75
N GLY A 106 3.17 9.46 6.54
CA GLY A 106 3.03 10.91 6.58
C GLY A 106 2.44 11.54 5.32
N GLU A 107 2.92 12.72 4.96
CA GLU A 107 2.38 13.55 3.89
C GLU A 107 2.30 12.86 2.51
N PRO A 108 3.30 12.10 2.03
CA PRO A 108 3.20 11.42 0.73
C PRO A 108 2.02 10.44 0.63
N ALA A 109 1.50 9.96 1.76
CA ALA A 109 0.34 9.06 1.82
C ALA A 109 -0.99 9.79 2.08
N TYR A 110 -0.99 11.12 2.19
CA TYR A 110 -2.19 11.90 2.49
C TYR A 110 -3.25 11.71 1.40
N LYS A 111 -4.45 11.25 1.82
CA LYS A 111 -5.59 10.94 0.93
C LYS A 111 -5.30 9.85 -0.13
N ARG A 112 -4.32 8.98 0.11
CA ARG A 112 -3.90 7.94 -0.83
C ARG A 112 -4.11 6.51 -0.30
N LEU A 113 -4.97 6.33 0.69
CA LEU A 113 -5.37 5.03 1.22
C LEU A 113 -6.70 4.57 0.63
N ILE A 114 -6.69 3.38 0.03
CA ILE A 114 -7.86 2.67 -0.49
C ILE A 114 -8.02 1.37 0.30
N LEU A 115 -9.17 1.18 0.94
CA LEU A 115 -9.53 -0.07 1.60
C LEU A 115 -10.58 -0.79 0.74
N SER A 116 -10.24 -1.99 0.27
CA SER A 116 -11.08 -2.75 -0.64
C SER A 116 -10.90 -4.26 -0.46
N HIS A 117 -11.98 -5.02 -0.53
CA HIS A 117 -11.96 -6.47 -0.64
C HIS A 117 -11.85 -6.97 -2.10
N HIS A 118 -11.84 -6.03 -3.06
CA HIS A 118 -11.86 -6.28 -4.49
C HIS A 118 -10.77 -5.44 -5.18
N LYS A 119 -9.51 -5.82 -4.99
CA LYS A 119 -8.36 -5.06 -5.51
C LYS A 119 -8.34 -4.95 -7.03
N ASN A 120 -8.96 -5.92 -7.73
CA ASN A 120 -9.12 -5.92 -9.18
C ASN A 120 -10.01 -4.80 -9.76
N LEU A 121 -10.76 -4.09 -8.93
CA LEU A 121 -11.56 -2.94 -9.37
C LEU A 121 -10.74 -1.65 -9.49
N ASN A 122 -9.48 -1.67 -9.10
CA ASN A 122 -8.57 -0.54 -9.20
C ASN A 122 -7.66 -0.71 -10.42
N ASP A 123 -7.72 0.22 -11.35
CA ASP A 123 -6.86 0.22 -12.54
C ASP A 123 -5.51 0.86 -12.21
N GLY A 124 -4.41 0.17 -12.56
CA GLY A 124 -3.04 0.63 -12.29
C GLY A 124 -2.01 -0.19 -13.02
N HIS A 125 -0.75 0.25 -12.96
CA HIS A 125 0.35 -0.40 -13.67
C HIS A 125 1.00 -1.50 -12.86
N PHE A 126 1.14 -1.27 -11.54
CA PHE A 126 1.81 -2.19 -10.61
C PHE A 126 1.02 -2.34 -9.32
N LEU A 127 1.06 -3.54 -8.75
CA LEU A 127 0.56 -3.85 -7.41
C LEU A 127 1.60 -4.69 -6.67
N VAL A 128 2.14 -4.17 -5.58
CA VAL A 128 3.00 -4.91 -4.64
C VAL A 128 2.09 -5.52 -3.56
N ASP A 129 2.02 -6.84 -3.51
CA ASP A 129 1.14 -7.58 -2.59
C ASP A 129 1.75 -8.95 -2.28
N ASP A 130 1.66 -9.40 -1.02
CA ASP A 130 2.20 -10.70 -0.58
C ASP A 130 1.24 -11.87 -0.84
N ARG A 131 0.04 -11.59 -1.32
CA ARG A 131 -1.03 -12.56 -1.53
C ARG A 131 -1.53 -12.59 -2.97
N THR A 132 -2.28 -13.65 -3.29
CA THR A 132 -2.99 -13.84 -4.57
C THR A 132 -4.51 -13.91 -4.37
N LYS A 133 -5.04 -13.24 -3.33
CA LYS A 133 -6.45 -13.23 -2.93
C LYS A 133 -7.01 -11.80 -2.99
N ARG A 134 -8.30 -11.67 -2.69
CA ARG A 134 -8.99 -10.37 -2.60
C ARG A 134 -8.96 -9.58 -3.92
N GLY A 135 -8.96 -10.27 -5.05
CA GLY A 135 -8.93 -9.68 -6.38
C GLY A 135 -7.53 -9.45 -6.95
N VAL A 136 -6.45 -9.69 -6.19
CA VAL A 136 -5.07 -9.57 -6.70
C VAL A 136 -4.83 -10.44 -7.92
N GLU A 137 -5.38 -11.67 -7.91
CA GLU A 137 -5.30 -12.64 -9.01
C GLU A 137 -5.96 -12.16 -10.32
N ARG A 138 -6.76 -11.10 -10.25
CA ARG A 138 -7.46 -10.49 -11.40
C ARG A 138 -7.05 -9.03 -11.62
N PHE A 139 -6.01 -8.58 -10.95
CA PHE A 139 -5.46 -7.25 -11.20
C PHE A 139 -4.88 -7.17 -12.61
N LYS A 140 -5.25 -6.14 -13.37
CA LYS A 140 -4.89 -6.03 -14.78
C LYS A 140 -3.44 -5.64 -15.03
N GLY A 141 -2.82 -4.93 -14.08
CA GLY A 141 -1.42 -4.54 -14.15
C GLY A 141 -0.47 -5.68 -13.71
N LYS A 142 0.81 -5.34 -13.54
CA LYS A 142 1.82 -6.29 -13.04
C LYS A 142 1.68 -6.47 -11.53
N HIS A 143 1.39 -7.68 -11.08
CA HIS A 143 1.52 -8.08 -9.69
C HIS A 143 2.99 -8.37 -9.36
N ILE A 144 3.52 -7.66 -8.39
CA ILE A 144 4.84 -7.88 -7.77
C ILE A 144 4.58 -8.65 -6.48
N HIS A 145 4.77 -9.97 -6.54
CA HIS A 145 4.45 -10.88 -5.43
C HIS A 145 5.53 -10.79 -4.35
N PHE A 146 5.30 -9.90 -3.39
CA PHE A 146 6.23 -9.62 -2.29
C PHE A 146 6.46 -10.86 -1.40
N GLY A 147 7.69 -11.04 -0.94
CA GLY A 147 8.06 -12.16 -0.07
C GLY A 147 8.33 -13.47 -0.81
N GLN A 148 8.23 -13.52 -2.15
CA GLN A 148 8.57 -14.68 -2.98
C GLN A 148 9.99 -14.55 -3.54
N SER A 149 10.49 -15.62 -4.15
CA SER A 149 11.88 -15.73 -4.63
C SER A 149 12.34 -14.60 -5.55
N GLU A 150 11.44 -14.06 -6.36
CA GLU A 150 11.73 -12.95 -7.28
C GLU A 150 11.80 -11.59 -6.54
N TYR A 151 10.92 -11.39 -5.55
CA TYR A 151 10.80 -10.15 -4.77
C TYR A 151 10.80 -10.41 -3.26
N PRO A 152 11.89 -10.95 -2.70
CA PRO A 152 11.93 -11.41 -1.30
C PRO A 152 11.90 -10.28 -0.27
N ASN A 153 12.20 -9.06 -0.67
CA ASN A 153 12.30 -7.89 0.19
C ASN A 153 12.16 -6.58 -0.61
N TRP A 154 12.14 -5.46 0.10
CA TRP A 154 11.99 -4.13 -0.49
C TRP A 154 13.16 -3.73 -1.40
N GLU A 155 14.37 -4.19 -1.14
CA GLU A 155 15.53 -3.91 -2.01
C GLU A 155 15.30 -4.43 -3.44
N ARG A 156 14.83 -5.67 -3.59
CA ARG A 156 14.53 -6.26 -4.90
C ARG A 156 13.32 -5.62 -5.58
N VAL A 157 12.31 -5.24 -4.82
CA VAL A 157 11.14 -4.51 -5.33
C VAL A 157 11.56 -3.14 -5.86
N LEU A 158 12.36 -2.39 -5.11
CA LEU A 158 12.89 -1.09 -5.54
C LEU A 158 13.72 -1.20 -6.81
N GLU A 159 14.63 -2.17 -6.88
CA GLU A 159 15.44 -2.41 -8.07
C GLU A 159 14.58 -2.62 -9.32
N TYR A 160 13.53 -3.43 -9.21
CA TYR A 160 12.60 -3.68 -10.31
C TYR A 160 11.81 -2.41 -10.69
N LEU A 161 11.22 -1.74 -9.71
CA LEU A 161 10.36 -0.58 -9.95
C LEU A 161 11.13 0.61 -10.54
N ARG A 162 12.35 0.88 -10.08
CA ARG A 162 13.23 1.93 -10.65
C ARG A 162 13.47 1.75 -12.14
N ARG A 163 13.62 0.50 -12.60
CA ARG A 163 13.83 0.18 -14.02
C ARG A 163 12.57 0.28 -14.86
N ASN A 164 11.40 0.28 -14.23
CA ASN A 164 10.09 0.24 -14.90
C ASN A 164 9.24 1.50 -14.65
N ALA A 165 9.85 2.54 -14.13
CA ALA A 165 9.19 3.83 -13.87
C ALA A 165 8.77 4.58 -15.16
#